data_6775accb0b442d5116c07d12451a00d1
#
_entry.id   6775accb0b442d5116c07d12451a00d1
#
_cell.length_a   1.000
_cell.length_b   1.000
_cell.length_c   1.000
_cell.angle_alpha   90.00
_cell.angle_beta   90.00
_cell.angle_gamma   90.00
#
_symmetry.space_group_name_H-M   'P 1'
#
loop_
_entity.id
_entity.type
_entity.pdbx_description
1 polymer ?
#
loop_
_entity_poly.entity_id
_entity_poly.type
_entity_poly.pdbx_seq_one_letter_code
_entity_poly.pdbx_strand_id
1 'polypeptide(L)'
;MKINTVIVVGLSMLACSYTWAAAPPLTASKTIAIDASAAKVWRAAKDFNGLNSWHPAVATDEIVEGKNNTAGAVRLLTLKGGGTIKEKLLRFDPAGRSFKYAILEGVLPVSDYTSTIAVKSAGKNQSSVTWTGHFKRKNVGDNPADNENDKTARDTMGGVYQGGLDNLKKIVEAK
;
A
#
# COMPACT_ATOMS: atom_id res chain seq x y z
N MET A 1 72.91 -32.95 17.66
CA MET A 1 72.16 -31.79 17.14
C MET A 1 70.71 -32.22 17.04
N LYS A 2 69.86 -31.81 18.00
CA LYS A 2 68.41 -32.21 18.04
C LYS A 2 67.59 -31.11 17.41
N ILE A 3 66.88 -31.38 16.33
CA ILE A 3 66.02 -30.47 15.62
C ILE A 3 64.61 -30.62 16.25
N ASN A 4 64.14 -29.54 16.91
CA ASN A 4 62.77 -29.45 17.43
C ASN A 4 61.85 -28.93 16.32
N THR A 5 60.95 -29.77 15.86
CA THR A 5 59.87 -29.39 14.92
C THR A 5 58.72 -28.78 15.71
N VAL A 6 58.46 -27.49 15.51
CA VAL A 6 57.30 -26.81 16.06
C VAL A 6 56.14 -26.96 15.08
N ILE A 7 55.10 -27.66 15.50
CA ILE A 7 53.84 -27.77 14.74
C ILE A 7 52.97 -26.61 15.14
N VAL A 8 52.71 -25.67 14.21
CA VAL A 8 51.75 -24.59 14.37
C VAL A 8 50.37 -25.11 13.91
N VAL A 9 49.48 -25.38 14.84
CA VAL A 9 48.10 -25.68 14.55
C VAL A 9 47.33 -24.38 14.33
N GLY A 10 47.06 -24.07 13.05
CA GLY A 10 46.21 -22.95 12.67
C GLY A 10 44.75 -23.22 12.99
N LEU A 11 44.20 -22.52 13.96
CA LEU A 11 42.77 -22.56 14.30
C LEU A 11 42.00 -21.64 13.31
N SER A 12 41.40 -22.24 12.27
CA SER A 12 40.54 -21.54 11.32
C SER A 12 39.16 -21.28 11.96
N MET A 13 38.92 -20.04 12.40
CA MET A 13 37.58 -19.62 12.82
C MET A 13 36.69 -19.42 11.57
N LEU A 14 35.74 -20.34 11.36
CA LEU A 14 34.61 -20.09 10.45
C LEU A 14 33.71 -19.02 11.05
N ALA A 15 33.77 -17.81 10.51
CA ALA A 15 32.78 -16.79 10.79
C ALA A 15 31.45 -17.14 10.10
N CYS A 16 30.51 -17.67 10.85
CA CYS A 16 29.14 -17.91 10.38
C CYS A 16 28.43 -16.55 10.26
N SER A 17 28.36 -16.01 9.05
CA SER A 17 27.60 -14.78 8.78
C SER A 17 26.11 -15.11 8.81
N TYR A 18 25.42 -14.78 9.89
CA TYR A 18 23.95 -14.84 9.95
C TYR A 18 23.40 -13.71 9.07
N THR A 19 22.97 -14.03 7.87
CA THR A 19 22.15 -13.09 7.06
C THR A 19 20.75 -13.08 7.66
N TRP A 20 20.41 -11.99 8.34
CA TRP A 20 19.05 -11.75 8.79
C TRP A 20 18.19 -11.49 7.55
N ALA A 21 17.44 -12.47 7.11
CA ALA A 21 16.46 -12.30 6.05
C ALA A 21 15.38 -11.34 6.55
N ALA A 22 15.22 -10.19 5.90
CA ALA A 22 14.13 -9.26 6.21
C ALA A 22 12.79 -10.02 6.07
N ALA A 23 11.88 -9.84 7.03
CA ALA A 23 10.56 -10.45 6.98
C ALA A 23 9.87 -10.09 5.64
N PRO A 24 9.20 -11.07 4.98
CA PRO A 24 8.52 -10.82 3.72
C PRO A 24 7.45 -9.74 3.87
N PRO A 25 7.20 -8.92 2.84
CA PRO A 25 6.18 -7.88 2.92
C PRO A 25 4.78 -8.50 3.09
N LEU A 26 3.95 -7.85 3.90
CA LEU A 26 2.55 -8.17 4.04
C LEU A 26 1.79 -7.71 2.80
N THR A 27 0.68 -8.38 2.51
CA THR A 27 -0.22 -8.00 1.42
C THR A 27 -1.65 -7.92 1.93
N ALA A 28 -2.35 -6.87 1.53
CA ALA A 28 -3.81 -6.77 1.59
C ALA A 28 -4.35 -6.53 0.18
N SER A 29 -5.43 -7.21 -0.19
CA SER A 29 -6.07 -7.03 -1.48
C SER A 29 -7.58 -7.20 -1.37
N LYS A 30 -8.33 -6.30 -2.02
CA LYS A 30 -9.78 -6.38 -2.14
C LYS A 30 -10.16 -6.14 -3.60
N THR A 31 -11.14 -6.90 -4.05
CA THR A 31 -11.71 -6.76 -5.40
C THR A 31 -13.23 -6.70 -5.29
N ILE A 32 -13.84 -5.77 -6.00
CA ILE A 32 -15.29 -5.62 -6.07
C ILE A 32 -15.74 -5.58 -7.53
N ALA A 33 -16.87 -6.24 -7.82
CA ALA A 33 -17.57 -6.11 -9.09
C ALA A 33 -18.53 -4.91 -9.03
N ILE A 34 -18.56 -4.11 -10.09
CA ILE A 34 -19.42 -2.91 -10.23
C ILE A 34 -20.22 -3.04 -11.53
N ASP A 35 -21.52 -2.84 -11.45
CA ASP A 35 -22.44 -2.87 -12.60
C ASP A 35 -22.41 -1.54 -13.36
N ALA A 36 -21.23 -1.24 -13.87
CA ALA A 36 -20.94 -0.08 -14.71
C ALA A 36 -19.72 -0.35 -15.60
N SER A 37 -19.64 0.36 -16.74
CA SER A 37 -18.47 0.24 -17.62
C SER A 37 -17.19 0.67 -16.92
N ALA A 38 -16.07 0.03 -17.25
CA ALA A 38 -14.77 0.38 -16.70
C ALA A 38 -14.38 1.86 -16.92
N ALA A 39 -14.85 2.48 -18.01
CA ALA A 39 -14.65 3.90 -18.26
C ALA A 39 -15.40 4.79 -17.27
N LYS A 40 -16.63 4.41 -16.89
CA LYS A 40 -17.44 5.14 -15.88
C LYS A 40 -16.79 5.03 -14.51
N VAL A 41 -16.41 3.81 -14.10
CA VAL A 41 -15.74 3.56 -12.81
C VAL A 41 -14.39 4.27 -12.72
N TRP A 42 -13.57 4.17 -13.78
CA TRP A 42 -12.28 4.85 -13.81
C TRP A 42 -12.41 6.37 -13.69
N ARG A 43 -13.39 6.97 -14.33
CA ARG A 43 -13.66 8.41 -14.24
C ARG A 43 -13.95 8.84 -12.79
N ALA A 44 -14.63 7.99 -12.01
CA ALA A 44 -14.92 8.26 -10.61
C ALA A 44 -13.71 8.08 -9.69
N ALA A 45 -12.80 7.12 -10.01
CA ALA A 45 -11.71 6.73 -9.11
C ALA A 45 -10.34 7.33 -9.46
N LYS A 46 -10.14 7.82 -10.72
CA LYS A 46 -8.81 8.15 -11.25
C LYS A 46 -8.17 9.39 -10.66
N ASP A 47 -8.95 10.28 -10.08
CA ASP A 47 -8.43 11.55 -9.58
C ASP A 47 -7.63 11.32 -8.30
N PHE A 48 -6.30 11.54 -8.39
CA PHE A 48 -5.43 11.37 -7.22
C PHE A 48 -5.71 12.41 -6.13
N ASN A 49 -6.30 13.55 -6.48
CA ASN A 49 -6.80 14.58 -5.54
C ASN A 49 -8.31 14.44 -5.26
N GLY A 50 -8.86 13.25 -5.39
CA GLY A 50 -10.31 13.05 -5.33
C GLY A 50 -10.75 11.91 -4.41
N LEU A 51 -9.88 11.38 -3.56
CA LEU A 51 -10.20 10.23 -2.69
C LEU A 51 -11.35 10.57 -1.73
N ASN A 52 -11.43 11.80 -1.24
CA ASN A 52 -12.50 12.28 -0.37
C ASN A 52 -13.89 12.27 -1.02
N SER A 53 -13.96 12.24 -2.35
CA SER A 53 -15.24 12.18 -3.08
C SER A 53 -15.89 10.80 -3.04
N TRP A 54 -15.13 9.74 -2.75
CA TRP A 54 -15.64 8.38 -2.75
C TRP A 54 -15.17 7.50 -1.58
N HIS A 55 -14.11 7.86 -0.84
CA HIS A 55 -13.67 7.09 0.33
C HIS A 55 -14.31 7.67 1.61
N PRO A 56 -15.14 6.90 2.33
CA PRO A 56 -15.96 7.44 3.42
C PRO A 56 -15.13 7.92 4.63
N ALA A 57 -13.92 7.40 4.83
CA ALA A 57 -13.06 7.79 5.95
C ALA A 57 -12.25 9.07 5.69
N VAL A 58 -12.21 9.59 4.44
CA VAL A 58 -11.42 10.77 4.07
C VAL A 58 -12.29 12.03 4.16
N ALA A 59 -11.81 13.03 4.87
CA ALA A 59 -12.46 14.34 5.00
C ALA A 59 -11.98 15.29 3.89
N THR A 60 -10.66 15.46 3.74
CA THR A 60 -10.05 16.28 2.68
C THR A 60 -8.92 15.53 1.99
N ASP A 61 -8.66 15.92 0.74
CA ASP A 61 -7.58 15.41 -0.10
C ASP A 61 -6.99 16.62 -0.86
N GLU A 62 -5.72 16.93 -0.65
CA GLU A 62 -5.07 18.13 -1.16
C GLU A 62 -3.70 17.78 -1.76
N ILE A 63 -3.42 18.24 -2.99
CA ILE A 63 -2.09 18.17 -3.57
C ILE A 63 -1.19 19.21 -2.89
N VAL A 64 -0.16 18.75 -2.19
CA VAL A 64 0.79 19.59 -1.48
C VAL A 64 2.11 19.74 -2.23
N GLU A 65 2.42 18.83 -3.16
CA GLU A 65 3.62 18.91 -4.02
C GLU A 65 3.31 18.36 -5.42
N GLY A 66 3.88 18.95 -6.44
CA GLY A 66 3.80 18.50 -7.82
C GLY A 66 2.46 18.81 -8.51
N LYS A 67 2.16 18.06 -9.57
CA LYS A 67 0.95 18.22 -10.37
C LYS A 67 0.06 16.99 -10.23
N ASN A 68 -1.23 17.21 -9.95
CA ASN A 68 -2.21 16.13 -9.84
C ASN A 68 -2.18 15.16 -11.03
N ASN A 69 -2.39 13.87 -10.77
CA ASN A 69 -2.36 12.78 -11.76
C ASN A 69 -1.02 12.65 -12.55
N THR A 70 0.08 13.14 -11.96
CA THR A 70 1.42 13.03 -12.52
C THR A 70 2.33 12.33 -11.50
N ALA A 71 3.14 11.37 -11.94
CA ALA A 71 4.10 10.69 -11.07
C ALA A 71 4.99 11.72 -10.35
N GLY A 72 5.17 11.53 -9.05
CA GLY A 72 5.86 12.47 -8.18
C GLY A 72 4.93 13.41 -7.39
N ALA A 73 3.66 13.57 -7.79
CA ALA A 73 2.70 14.34 -7.02
C ALA A 73 2.57 13.79 -5.59
N VAL A 74 2.47 14.68 -4.62
CA VAL A 74 2.23 14.34 -3.21
C VAL A 74 0.91 14.93 -2.77
N ARG A 75 0.07 14.10 -2.12
CA ARG A 75 -1.18 14.55 -1.51
C ARG A 75 -1.14 14.39 0.00
N LEU A 76 -1.91 15.24 0.68
CA LEU A 76 -2.20 15.15 2.10
C LEU A 76 -3.68 14.81 2.28
N LEU A 77 -3.95 13.67 2.91
CA LEU A 77 -5.28 13.26 3.31
C LEU A 77 -5.51 13.62 4.76
N THR A 78 -6.67 14.22 5.07
CA THR A 78 -7.17 14.36 6.45
C THR A 78 -8.29 13.34 6.65
N LEU A 79 -8.21 12.56 7.72
CA LEU A 79 -9.21 11.53 8.02
C LEU A 79 -10.33 12.08 8.92
N LYS A 80 -11.56 11.63 8.70
CA LYS A 80 -12.72 11.99 9.55
C LYS A 80 -12.57 11.51 11.00
N GLY A 81 -11.87 10.39 11.21
CA GLY A 81 -11.55 9.86 12.53
C GLY A 81 -10.34 10.53 13.22
N GLY A 82 -9.76 11.55 12.59
CA GLY A 82 -8.55 12.23 13.04
C GLY A 82 -7.26 11.68 12.43
N GLY A 83 -6.24 12.52 12.40
CA GLY A 83 -4.94 12.22 11.82
C GLY A 83 -4.87 12.44 10.31
N THR A 84 -3.66 12.34 9.78
CA THR A 84 -3.35 12.59 8.38
C THR A 84 -2.55 11.45 7.77
N ILE A 85 -2.56 11.38 6.42
CA ILE A 85 -1.73 10.48 5.63
C ILE A 85 -1.15 11.30 4.48
N LYS A 86 0.18 11.29 4.32
CA LYS A 86 0.89 11.89 3.21
C LYS A 86 1.26 10.81 2.21
N GLU A 87 0.86 10.96 0.96
CA GLU A 87 1.03 9.94 -0.07
C GLU A 87 1.69 10.52 -1.32
N LYS A 88 2.53 9.71 -1.96
CA LYS A 88 3.19 10.06 -3.22
C LYS A 88 2.72 9.16 -4.36
N LEU A 89 2.26 9.77 -5.45
CA LEU A 89 1.93 9.07 -6.68
C LEU A 89 3.20 8.57 -7.36
N LEU A 90 3.32 7.25 -7.52
CA LEU A 90 4.50 6.61 -8.13
C LEU A 90 4.30 6.38 -9.63
N ARG A 91 3.07 6.06 -10.04
CA ARG A 91 2.69 5.82 -11.43
C ARG A 91 1.24 6.18 -11.64
N PHE A 92 0.95 6.80 -12.78
CA PHE A 92 -0.40 7.04 -13.27
C PHE A 92 -0.50 6.50 -14.70
N ASP A 93 -1.43 5.57 -14.93
CA ASP A 93 -1.63 4.89 -16.21
C ASP A 93 -3.11 5.00 -16.63
N PRO A 94 -3.48 6.08 -17.33
CA PRO A 94 -4.86 6.28 -17.73
C PRO A 94 -5.35 5.27 -18.78
N ALA A 95 -4.45 4.75 -19.64
CA ALA A 95 -4.79 3.73 -20.63
C ALA A 95 -5.05 2.36 -19.97
N GLY A 96 -4.19 1.96 -19.03
CA GLY A 96 -4.36 0.75 -18.24
C GLY A 96 -5.35 0.90 -17.09
N ARG A 97 -5.93 2.10 -16.88
CA ARG A 97 -6.86 2.43 -15.80
C ARG A 97 -6.34 2.00 -14.44
N SER A 98 -5.11 2.42 -14.13
CA SER A 98 -4.48 2.13 -12.85
C SER A 98 -3.58 3.25 -12.38
N PHE A 99 -3.39 3.33 -11.06
CA PHE A 99 -2.33 4.15 -10.49
C PHE A 99 -1.72 3.45 -9.27
N LYS A 100 -0.43 3.74 -9.04
CA LYS A 100 0.34 3.24 -7.91
C LYS A 100 0.83 4.41 -7.07
N TYR A 101 0.77 4.26 -5.76
CA TYR A 101 1.22 5.27 -4.80
C TYR A 101 1.91 4.64 -3.59
N ALA A 102 2.62 5.45 -2.81
CA ALA A 102 3.25 5.08 -1.55
C ALA A 102 2.75 5.99 -0.43
N ILE A 103 2.66 5.47 0.79
CA ILE A 103 2.54 6.30 1.99
C ILE A 103 3.95 6.73 2.38
N LEU A 104 4.15 8.04 2.54
CA LEU A 104 5.38 8.64 3.05
C LEU A 104 5.35 8.69 4.58
N GLU A 105 4.23 9.12 5.14
CA GLU A 105 3.96 9.22 6.57
C GLU A 105 2.47 9.16 6.85
N GLY A 106 2.07 8.77 8.07
CA GLY A 106 0.67 8.75 8.44
C GLY A 106 0.37 7.95 9.71
N VAL A 107 -0.93 7.95 10.06
CA VAL A 107 -1.45 7.33 11.28
C VAL A 107 -1.74 5.83 11.12
N LEU A 108 -1.70 5.29 9.90
CA LEU A 108 -1.97 3.87 9.68
C LEU A 108 -0.86 2.97 10.25
N PRO A 109 -1.19 1.74 10.71
CA PRO A 109 -0.25 0.83 11.35
C PRO A 109 0.67 0.10 10.35
N VAL A 110 1.15 0.82 9.33
CA VAL A 110 1.98 0.27 8.24
C VAL A 110 3.22 1.12 7.99
N SER A 111 4.25 0.49 7.43
CA SER A 111 5.49 1.09 6.93
C SER A 111 5.87 0.46 5.58
N ASP A 112 6.80 1.05 4.84
CA ASP A 112 7.24 0.59 3.51
C ASP A 112 6.06 0.28 2.57
N TYR A 113 5.02 1.13 2.66
CA TYR A 113 3.74 0.89 2.00
C TYR A 113 3.75 1.36 0.55
N THR A 114 3.31 0.47 -0.34
CA THR A 114 2.91 0.82 -1.70
C THR A 114 1.58 0.18 -2.04
N SER A 115 0.76 0.85 -2.84
CA SER A 115 -0.54 0.32 -3.25
C SER A 115 -0.86 0.64 -4.70
N THR A 116 -1.71 -0.20 -5.28
CA THR A 116 -2.23 -0.02 -6.65
C THR A 116 -3.75 -0.14 -6.63
N ILE A 117 -4.42 0.81 -7.29
CA ILE A 117 -5.81 0.71 -7.67
C ILE A 117 -5.87 0.46 -9.18
N ALA A 118 -6.61 -0.55 -9.59
CA ALA A 118 -6.78 -0.91 -11.00
C ALA A 118 -8.24 -1.22 -11.32
N VAL A 119 -8.73 -0.71 -12.46
CA VAL A 119 -10.08 -0.94 -12.97
C VAL A 119 -10.01 -1.77 -14.24
N LYS A 120 -10.66 -2.94 -14.26
CA LYS A 120 -10.71 -3.84 -15.43
C LYS A 120 -12.14 -3.95 -15.95
N SER A 121 -12.29 -4.02 -17.26
CA SER A 121 -13.58 -4.35 -17.88
C SER A 121 -13.91 -5.81 -17.66
N ALA A 122 -15.16 -6.10 -17.29
CA ALA A 122 -15.74 -7.44 -17.20
C ALA A 122 -16.94 -7.60 -18.18
N GLY A 123 -17.17 -6.61 -19.06
CA GLY A 123 -18.24 -6.56 -20.04
C GLY A 123 -18.57 -5.12 -20.41
N LYS A 124 -19.58 -4.93 -21.25
CA LYS A 124 -19.99 -3.58 -21.73
C LYS A 124 -20.37 -2.65 -20.58
N ASN A 125 -21.14 -3.18 -19.61
CA ASN A 125 -21.67 -2.46 -18.46
C ASN A 125 -21.22 -3.09 -17.14
N GLN A 126 -20.12 -3.81 -17.14
CA GLN A 126 -19.55 -4.43 -15.94
C GLN A 126 -18.06 -4.22 -15.86
N SER A 127 -17.56 -4.07 -14.65
CA SER A 127 -16.15 -3.91 -14.36
C SER A 127 -15.79 -4.49 -13.01
N SER A 128 -14.50 -4.66 -12.77
CA SER A 128 -13.96 -4.97 -11.45
C SER A 128 -12.95 -3.90 -11.05
N VAL A 129 -12.92 -3.57 -9.78
CA VAL A 129 -11.89 -2.71 -9.17
C VAL A 129 -11.12 -3.53 -8.16
N THR A 130 -9.80 -3.56 -8.32
CA THR A 130 -8.91 -4.21 -7.36
C THR A 130 -8.04 -3.14 -6.69
N TRP A 131 -8.00 -3.20 -5.37
CA TRP A 131 -7.09 -2.38 -4.54
C TRP A 131 -6.13 -3.31 -3.81
N THR A 132 -4.83 -3.24 -4.12
CA THR A 132 -3.80 -4.12 -3.56
C THR A 132 -2.67 -3.30 -2.98
N GLY A 133 -2.29 -3.59 -1.73
CA GLY A 133 -1.17 -2.98 -1.04
C GLY A 133 -0.14 -4.01 -0.59
N HIS A 134 1.12 -3.59 -0.61
CA HIS A 134 2.28 -4.30 -0.05
C HIS A 134 2.93 -3.40 0.98
N PHE A 135 3.21 -3.93 2.17
CA PHE A 135 3.68 -3.13 3.30
C PHE A 135 4.34 -4.00 4.38
N LYS A 136 4.92 -3.36 5.36
CA LYS A 136 5.26 -3.96 6.66
C LYS A 136 4.33 -3.39 7.73
N ARG A 137 4.20 -4.06 8.87
CA ARG A 137 3.62 -3.42 10.05
C ARG A 137 4.49 -2.23 10.47
N LYS A 138 3.91 -1.22 11.11
CA LYS A 138 4.60 0.00 11.53
C LYS A 138 5.69 -0.29 12.56
N ASN A 139 5.37 -1.09 13.56
CA ASN A 139 6.35 -1.58 14.54
C ASN A 139 6.99 -2.87 14.02
N VAL A 140 8.22 -2.78 13.50
CA VAL A 140 8.96 -3.93 12.94
C VAL A 140 9.74 -4.74 13.98
N GLY A 141 9.65 -4.39 15.28
CA GLY A 141 10.30 -5.12 16.38
C GLY A 141 9.76 -6.55 16.54
N ASP A 142 10.52 -7.41 17.24
CA ASP A 142 10.21 -8.85 17.38
C ASP A 142 8.93 -9.14 18.18
N ASN A 143 8.57 -8.27 19.11
CA ASN A 143 7.39 -8.41 19.98
C ASN A 143 6.48 -7.16 19.88
N PRO A 144 5.79 -6.93 18.76
CA PRO A 144 4.86 -5.81 18.63
C PRO A 144 3.65 -6.01 19.55
N ALA A 145 3.07 -4.92 20.06
CA ALA A 145 1.78 -4.95 20.75
C ALA A 145 0.68 -5.46 19.79
N ASP A 146 -0.44 -5.94 20.34
CA ASP A 146 -1.53 -6.53 19.54
C ASP A 146 -2.08 -5.57 18.48
N ASN A 147 -2.12 -4.27 18.78
CA ASN A 147 -2.57 -3.23 17.85
C ASN A 147 -1.50 -2.81 16.82
N GLU A 148 -0.31 -3.39 16.86
CA GLU A 148 0.82 -3.08 15.97
C GLU A 148 1.37 -4.31 15.23
N ASN A 149 0.73 -5.49 15.40
CA ASN A 149 1.17 -6.74 14.80
C ASN A 149 0.75 -6.88 13.31
N ASP A 150 1.24 -7.93 12.66
CA ASP A 150 0.97 -8.22 11.24
C ASP A 150 -0.52 -8.40 10.94
N LYS A 151 -1.27 -9.02 11.89
CA LYS A 151 -2.71 -9.24 11.72
C LYS A 151 -3.44 -7.91 11.71
N THR A 152 -3.16 -7.05 12.68
CA THR A 152 -3.77 -5.72 12.78
C THR A 152 -3.44 -4.87 11.55
N ALA A 153 -2.20 -4.89 11.06
CA ALA A 153 -1.82 -4.18 9.85
C ALA A 153 -2.62 -4.67 8.63
N ARG A 154 -2.76 -6.00 8.43
CA ARG A 154 -3.56 -6.56 7.32
C ARG A 154 -5.05 -6.24 7.45
N ASP A 155 -5.61 -6.41 8.62
CA ASP A 155 -7.04 -6.19 8.88
C ASP A 155 -7.42 -4.72 8.68
N THR A 156 -6.58 -3.81 9.19
CA THR A 156 -6.77 -2.35 8.98
C THR A 156 -6.75 -2.01 7.50
N MET A 157 -5.74 -2.44 6.76
CA MET A 157 -5.65 -2.14 5.33
C MET A 157 -6.77 -2.81 4.53
N GLY A 158 -7.13 -4.04 4.89
CA GLY A 158 -8.28 -4.74 4.29
C GLY A 158 -9.59 -3.99 4.52
N GLY A 159 -9.83 -3.45 5.71
CA GLY A 159 -11.00 -2.64 6.05
C GLY A 159 -11.03 -1.30 5.31
N VAL A 160 -9.89 -0.62 5.22
CA VAL A 160 -9.74 0.62 4.43
C VAL A 160 -10.12 0.38 2.97
N TYR A 161 -9.57 -0.65 2.34
CA TYR A 161 -9.86 -0.95 0.94
C TYR A 161 -11.31 -1.33 0.72
N GLN A 162 -11.86 -2.21 1.57
CA GLN A 162 -13.25 -2.65 1.45
C GLN A 162 -14.22 -1.48 1.58
N GLY A 163 -14.06 -0.65 2.62
CA GLY A 163 -14.94 0.50 2.85
C GLY A 163 -14.91 1.53 1.71
N GLY A 164 -13.71 1.77 1.15
CA GLY A 164 -13.55 2.64 -0.02
C GLY A 164 -14.23 2.06 -1.26
N LEU A 165 -13.96 0.80 -1.57
CA LEU A 165 -14.51 0.14 -2.76
C LEU A 165 -16.04 0.00 -2.69
N ASP A 166 -16.61 -0.35 -1.53
CA ASP A 166 -18.06 -0.46 -1.34
C ASP A 166 -18.76 0.88 -1.60
N ASN A 167 -18.19 1.97 -1.12
CA ASN A 167 -18.76 3.29 -1.37
C ASN A 167 -18.55 3.76 -2.82
N LEU A 168 -17.41 3.44 -3.44
CA LEU A 168 -17.21 3.70 -4.88
C LEU A 168 -18.27 2.99 -5.73
N LYS A 169 -18.56 1.70 -5.45
CA LYS A 169 -19.62 0.94 -6.08
C LYS A 169 -20.96 1.66 -5.93
N LYS A 170 -21.35 1.98 -4.71
CA LYS A 170 -22.61 2.67 -4.40
C LYS A 170 -22.75 3.97 -5.19
N ILE A 171 -21.71 4.80 -5.24
CA ILE A 171 -21.75 6.09 -5.94
C ILE A 171 -21.86 5.91 -7.46
N VAL A 172 -21.16 4.93 -8.01
CA VAL A 172 -21.14 4.72 -9.46
C VAL A 172 -22.44 4.08 -9.94
N GLU A 173 -23.01 3.14 -9.20
CA GLU A 173 -24.27 2.46 -9.58
C GLU A 173 -25.51 3.34 -9.37
N ALA A 174 -25.46 4.33 -8.44
CA ALA A 174 -26.56 5.25 -8.20
C ALA A 174 -26.76 6.32 -9.29
N LYS A 175 -25.81 6.50 -10.21
CA LYS A 175 -25.81 7.45 -11.33
C LYS A 175 -26.02 6.74 -12.67
#